data_90dafd257ae4546fff022441494e5230
#
_entry.id   90dafd257ae4546fff022441494e5230
#
_cell.length_a   1.000
_cell.length_b   1.000
_cell.length_c   1.000
_cell.angle_alpha   90.00
_cell.angle_beta   90.00
_cell.angle_gamma   90.00
#
_symmetry.space_group_name_H-M   'P 1'
#
loop_
_entity.id
_entity.type
_entity.pdbx_description
1 polymer ?
#
loop_
_entity_poly.entity_id
_entity_poly.type
_entity_poly.pdbx_seq_one_letter_code
_entity_poly.pdbx_strand_id
1 'polypeptide(L)'
;MVFNIYVDAFGDYVDQILWSRCQLFTLAEIQSATNNFDETLVIGRGGFGKVYKSSTNNLSEGEVAIKRLDATSTQGAHEFEAEVAVLSKLSHGSLVSLIGYCNEEKEMILVYELMPNGTLEDHLRKPDCCLSWLQRLEICIEAAKGLDYLHWVTSTGVIHRDVKSSNILLY
;
A
#
# COMPACT_ATOMS: atom_id res chain seq x y z
N MET A 1 5.76 -11.91 -2.49
CA MET A 1 5.74 -11.22 -1.20
C MET A 1 6.05 -9.76 -1.44
N VAL A 2 5.37 -8.88 -0.74
CA VAL A 2 5.42 -7.45 -1.10
C VAL A 2 5.42 -6.60 0.17
N PHE A 3 6.27 -5.56 0.20
CA PHE A 3 6.27 -4.57 1.27
C PHE A 3 5.22 -3.50 1.04
N ASN A 4 4.48 -3.17 2.09
CA ASN A 4 3.75 -1.92 2.18
C ASN A 4 4.76 -0.85 2.64
N ILE A 5 5.00 0.17 1.81
CA ILE A 5 6.03 1.17 2.06
C ILE A 5 5.44 2.32 2.85
N TYR A 6 6.09 2.65 3.94
CA TYR A 6 5.92 3.88 4.68
C TYR A 6 6.99 4.87 4.23
N VAL A 7 6.60 5.95 3.62
CA VAL A 7 7.54 6.99 3.18
C VAL A 7 7.37 8.21 4.05
N ASP A 8 8.41 8.54 4.78
CA ASP A 8 8.55 9.84 5.43
C ASP A 8 9.33 10.73 4.46
N ALA A 9 8.64 11.60 3.75
CA ALA A 9 9.26 12.46 2.76
C ALA A 9 10.08 13.55 3.43
N PHE A 10 11.40 13.45 3.36
CA PHE A 10 12.29 14.58 3.57
C PHE A 10 12.58 15.26 2.24
N GLY A 11 12.05 16.47 2.05
CA GLY A 11 12.49 17.36 0.99
C GLY A 11 11.38 17.97 0.14
N ASP A 12 11.42 19.28 0.01
CA ASP A 12 10.51 20.22 -0.65
C ASP A 12 10.49 20.12 -2.20
N TYR A 13 10.34 18.94 -2.80
CA TYR A 13 10.19 18.81 -4.24
C TYR A 13 9.13 17.77 -4.61
N VAL A 14 7.87 18.12 -4.40
CA VAL A 14 6.75 17.42 -5.05
C VAL A 14 6.55 18.07 -6.42
N ASP A 15 7.28 17.58 -7.41
CA ASP A 15 7.12 17.98 -8.79
C ASP A 15 5.76 17.49 -9.32
N GLN A 16 4.84 18.40 -9.64
CA GLN A 16 3.49 18.11 -10.16
C GLN A 16 3.50 17.22 -11.43
N ILE A 17 4.66 17.09 -12.08
CA ILE A 17 4.84 16.28 -13.32
C ILE A 17 4.83 14.76 -13.02
N LEU A 18 4.98 14.34 -11.78
CA LEU A 18 5.21 12.92 -11.42
C LEU A 18 3.94 12.12 -11.12
N TRP A 19 2.81 12.79 -11.00
CA TRP A 19 1.49 12.17 -10.78
C TRP A 19 0.95 11.47 -12.04
N SER A 20 1.64 11.62 -13.18
CA SER A 20 1.19 11.14 -14.50
C SER A 20 1.23 9.62 -14.70
N ARG A 21 1.81 8.84 -13.79
CA ARG A 21 1.89 7.37 -13.89
C ARG A 21 0.84 6.63 -13.06
N CYS A 22 0.21 7.30 -12.11
CA CYS A 22 -0.87 6.73 -11.32
C CYS A 22 -2.23 7.16 -11.86
N GLN A 23 -3.18 6.24 -11.82
CA GLN A 23 -4.55 6.54 -12.21
C GLN A 23 -5.21 7.44 -11.16
N LEU A 24 -5.87 8.52 -11.61
CA LEU A 24 -6.73 9.32 -10.74
C LEU A 24 -8.13 8.70 -10.76
N PHE A 25 -8.62 8.32 -9.60
CA PHE A 25 -9.97 7.81 -9.41
C PHE A 25 -10.87 8.90 -8.85
N THR A 26 -12.12 8.92 -9.28
CA THR A 26 -13.16 9.75 -8.67
C THR A 26 -13.64 9.14 -7.35
N LEU A 27 -14.14 9.97 -6.44
CA LEU A 27 -14.72 9.49 -5.20
C LEU A 27 -15.92 8.55 -5.46
N ALA A 28 -16.71 8.82 -6.49
CA ALA A 28 -17.83 7.98 -6.89
C ALA A 28 -17.41 6.56 -7.30
N GLU A 29 -16.30 6.41 -8.02
CA GLU A 29 -15.73 5.11 -8.37
C GLU A 29 -15.28 4.34 -7.13
N ILE A 30 -14.59 5.02 -6.20
CA ILE A 30 -14.16 4.42 -4.94
C ILE A 30 -15.36 4.00 -4.07
N GLN A 31 -16.38 4.84 -3.93
CA GLN A 31 -17.60 4.53 -3.21
C GLN A 31 -18.33 3.34 -3.82
N SER A 32 -18.41 3.28 -5.14
CA SER A 32 -19.00 2.13 -5.85
C SER A 32 -18.21 0.85 -5.56
N ALA A 33 -16.88 0.90 -5.62
CA ALA A 33 -16.01 -0.26 -5.40
C ALA A 33 -16.00 -0.75 -3.94
N THR A 34 -16.32 0.12 -2.99
CA THR A 34 -16.34 -0.19 -1.55
C THR A 34 -17.75 -0.32 -0.96
N ASN A 35 -18.79 -0.34 -1.82
CA ASN A 35 -20.18 -0.27 -1.36
C ASN A 35 -20.38 0.85 -0.32
N ASN A 36 -19.93 2.06 -0.67
CA ASN A 36 -19.93 3.24 0.19
C ASN A 36 -19.18 3.03 1.51
N PHE A 37 -17.97 2.49 1.44
CA PHE A 37 -17.08 2.18 2.58
C PHE A 37 -17.72 1.21 3.60
N ASP A 38 -18.35 0.15 3.10
CA ASP A 38 -18.97 -0.89 3.91
C ASP A 38 -17.95 -1.53 4.87
N GLU A 39 -18.30 -1.56 6.15
CA GLU A 39 -17.45 -2.12 7.21
C GLU A 39 -17.15 -3.61 7.02
N THR A 40 -17.99 -4.34 6.29
CA THR A 40 -17.77 -5.77 5.97
C THR A 40 -16.63 -6.00 4.99
N LEU A 41 -16.24 -4.96 4.24
CA LEU A 41 -15.13 -4.98 3.28
C LEU A 41 -13.79 -4.56 3.91
N VAL A 42 -13.77 -4.21 5.20
CA VAL A 42 -12.53 -3.81 5.89
C VAL A 42 -11.64 -5.02 6.10
N ILE A 43 -10.44 -4.97 5.53
CA ILE A 43 -9.39 -5.99 5.65
C ILE A 43 -8.23 -5.56 6.54
N GLY A 44 -8.14 -4.27 6.90
CA GLY A 44 -7.10 -3.74 7.78
C GLY A 44 -7.52 -2.46 8.47
N ARG A 45 -6.98 -2.23 9.68
CA ARG A 45 -7.18 -1.01 10.47
C ARG A 45 -5.84 -0.62 11.08
N GLY A 46 -5.49 0.64 11.04
CA GLY A 46 -4.28 1.18 11.63
C GLY A 46 -4.47 2.62 12.09
N GLY A 47 -3.42 3.20 12.67
CA GLY A 47 -3.41 4.60 13.13
C GLY A 47 -3.64 5.62 12.01
N PHE A 48 -3.51 5.21 10.77
CA PHE A 48 -3.59 6.08 9.57
C PHE A 48 -4.87 5.90 8.77
N GLY A 49 -5.79 5.03 9.21
CA GLY A 49 -7.06 4.83 8.54
C GLY A 49 -7.47 3.36 8.38
N LYS A 50 -8.35 3.10 7.43
CA LYS A 50 -8.90 1.79 7.12
C LYS A 50 -8.50 1.34 5.73
N VAL A 51 -8.29 0.03 5.57
CA VAL A 51 -8.07 -0.60 4.27
C VAL A 51 -9.26 -1.47 3.94
N TYR A 52 -9.82 -1.25 2.77
CA TYR A 52 -10.98 -1.98 2.24
C TYR A 52 -10.54 -2.88 1.07
N LYS A 53 -11.15 -4.04 0.96
CA LYS A 53 -11.11 -4.83 -0.27
C LYS A 53 -12.17 -4.30 -1.24
N SER A 54 -11.88 -4.23 -2.54
CA SER A 54 -12.91 -3.89 -3.52
C SER A 54 -13.97 -5.00 -3.60
N SER A 55 -15.23 -4.58 -3.76
CA SER A 55 -16.36 -5.49 -3.99
C SER A 55 -16.58 -5.80 -5.48
N THR A 56 -15.89 -5.08 -6.36
CA THR A 56 -16.03 -5.18 -7.82
C THR A 56 -14.66 -5.03 -8.48
N ASN A 57 -14.51 -5.55 -9.70
CA ASN A 57 -13.30 -5.40 -10.51
C ASN A 57 -13.32 -4.15 -11.41
N ASN A 58 -14.10 -3.12 -11.04
CA ASN A 58 -14.29 -1.95 -11.89
C ASN A 58 -13.12 -0.95 -11.85
N LEU A 59 -12.25 -1.04 -10.84
CA LEU A 59 -11.10 -0.12 -10.70
C LEU A 59 -9.83 -0.61 -11.41
N SER A 60 -9.73 -1.93 -11.65
CA SER A 60 -8.60 -2.53 -12.37
C SER A 60 -8.98 -3.91 -12.91
N GLU A 61 -8.07 -4.58 -13.63
CA GLU A 61 -8.26 -5.95 -14.13
C GLU A 61 -8.33 -7.01 -13.00
N GLY A 62 -8.24 -6.61 -11.72
CA GLY A 62 -8.27 -7.49 -10.56
C GLY A 62 -8.84 -6.83 -9.31
N GLU A 63 -8.84 -7.59 -8.21
CA GLU A 63 -9.21 -7.08 -6.89
C GLU A 63 -8.16 -6.08 -6.39
N VAL A 64 -8.60 -5.00 -5.75
CA VAL A 64 -7.74 -3.95 -5.23
C VAL A 64 -7.92 -3.76 -3.73
N ALA A 65 -6.87 -3.28 -3.06
CA ALA A 65 -6.89 -2.81 -1.69
C ALA A 65 -6.98 -1.27 -1.69
N ILE A 66 -7.97 -0.72 -0.97
CA ILE A 66 -8.30 0.70 -0.96
C ILE A 66 -8.03 1.23 0.45
N LYS A 67 -6.92 1.97 0.61
CA LYS A 67 -6.52 2.61 1.87
C LYS A 67 -7.11 4.00 1.95
N ARG A 68 -8.10 4.19 2.85
CA ARG A 68 -8.69 5.49 3.15
C ARG A 68 -8.01 6.08 4.36
N LEU A 69 -7.26 7.16 4.18
CA LEU A 69 -6.54 7.86 5.23
C LEU A 69 -7.45 8.80 6.03
N ASP A 70 -7.06 9.11 7.25
CA ASP A 70 -7.78 10.09 8.07
C ASP A 70 -7.47 11.51 7.58
N ALA A 71 -8.41 12.10 6.88
CA ALA A 71 -8.30 13.45 6.33
C ALA A 71 -8.23 14.57 7.38
N THR A 72 -8.54 14.28 8.64
CA THR A 72 -8.44 15.27 9.73
C THR A 72 -7.04 15.34 10.33
N SER A 73 -6.18 14.38 10.01
CA SER A 73 -4.81 14.28 10.50
C SER A 73 -3.83 14.98 9.56
N THR A 74 -3.05 15.93 10.07
CA THR A 74 -1.95 16.53 9.32
C THR A 74 -0.92 15.48 8.90
N GLN A 75 -0.73 14.44 9.72
CA GLN A 75 0.14 13.31 9.41
C GLN A 75 -0.41 12.48 8.23
N GLY A 76 -1.74 12.30 8.15
CA GLY A 76 -2.38 11.60 7.03
C GLY A 76 -2.17 12.31 5.69
N ALA A 77 -2.21 13.65 5.66
CA ALA A 77 -1.96 14.42 4.46
C ALA A 77 -0.51 14.25 3.97
N HIS A 78 0.47 14.37 4.87
CA HIS A 78 1.89 14.15 4.52
C HIS A 78 2.15 12.72 4.05
N GLU A 79 1.53 11.73 4.69
CA GLU A 79 1.65 10.33 4.28
C GLU A 79 1.09 10.11 2.88
N PHE A 80 -0.11 10.65 2.60
CA PHE A 80 -0.73 10.55 1.28
C PHE A 80 0.17 11.11 0.18
N GLU A 81 0.64 12.34 0.33
CA GLU A 81 1.51 13.01 -0.64
C GLU A 81 2.82 12.24 -0.83
N ALA A 82 3.44 11.79 0.27
CA ALA A 82 4.68 11.04 0.23
C ALA A 82 4.51 9.69 -0.47
N GLU A 83 3.45 8.92 -0.15
CA GLU A 83 3.19 7.64 -0.78
C GLU A 83 2.93 7.81 -2.28
N VAL A 84 2.11 8.77 -2.70
CA VAL A 84 1.89 9.04 -4.13
C VAL A 84 3.19 9.44 -4.83
N ALA A 85 3.95 10.38 -4.27
CA ALA A 85 5.17 10.90 -4.89
C ALA A 85 6.26 9.83 -5.06
N VAL A 86 6.37 8.88 -4.13
CA VAL A 86 7.39 7.84 -4.16
C VAL A 86 6.89 6.60 -4.89
N LEU A 87 5.73 6.06 -4.50
CA LEU A 87 5.24 4.78 -5.04
C LEU A 87 4.86 4.85 -6.51
N SER A 88 4.43 6.03 -7.00
CA SER A 88 4.16 6.22 -8.43
C SER A 88 5.37 5.98 -9.34
N LYS A 89 6.58 6.04 -8.79
CA LYS A 89 7.86 5.85 -9.51
C LYS A 89 8.44 4.46 -9.33
N LEU A 90 7.94 3.70 -8.36
CA LEU A 90 8.50 2.40 -8.00
C LEU A 90 7.75 1.27 -8.71
N SER A 91 8.52 0.32 -9.23
CA SER A 91 8.00 -0.92 -9.79
C SER A 91 8.99 -2.04 -9.50
N HIS A 92 8.62 -2.95 -8.60
CA HIS A 92 9.46 -4.08 -8.24
C HIS A 92 8.60 -5.23 -7.72
N GLY A 93 8.92 -6.47 -8.08
CA GLY A 93 8.13 -7.66 -7.73
C GLY A 93 8.01 -7.95 -6.23
N SER A 94 8.84 -7.32 -5.39
CA SER A 94 8.78 -7.43 -3.93
C SER A 94 8.24 -6.16 -3.25
N LEU A 95 7.59 -5.26 -3.99
CA LEU A 95 6.92 -4.06 -3.47
C LEU A 95 5.47 -4.04 -3.95
N VAL A 96 4.54 -3.58 -3.09
CA VAL A 96 3.13 -3.39 -3.47
C VAL A 96 3.03 -2.30 -4.52
N SER A 97 2.30 -2.57 -5.61
CA SER A 97 2.09 -1.61 -6.68
C SER A 97 0.98 -0.63 -6.29
N LEU A 98 1.28 0.66 -6.34
CA LEU A 98 0.27 1.71 -6.29
C LEU A 98 -0.37 1.82 -7.68
N ILE A 99 -1.66 1.51 -7.78
CA ILE A 99 -2.45 1.58 -9.01
C ILE A 99 -2.89 3.03 -9.26
N GLY A 100 -3.35 3.71 -8.19
CA GLY A 100 -3.82 5.07 -8.30
C GLY A 100 -4.25 5.66 -6.96
N TYR A 101 -4.89 6.81 -7.02
CA TYR A 101 -5.32 7.56 -5.84
C TYR A 101 -6.59 8.37 -6.12
N CYS A 102 -7.24 8.83 -5.04
CA CYS A 102 -8.33 9.81 -5.07
C CYS A 102 -8.07 10.87 -3.99
N ASN A 103 -8.24 12.16 -4.36
CA ASN A 103 -8.12 13.30 -3.45
C ASN A 103 -9.29 14.28 -3.58
N GLU A 104 -10.46 13.78 -3.94
CA GLU A 104 -11.68 14.58 -4.05
C GLU A 104 -12.36 14.81 -2.69
N GLU A 105 -13.08 15.92 -2.53
CA GLU A 105 -13.91 16.25 -1.36
C GLU A 105 -13.19 16.12 -0.01
N LYS A 106 -11.89 16.39 0.03
CA LYS A 106 -11.00 16.20 1.19
C LYS A 106 -10.77 14.73 1.59
N GLU A 107 -11.20 13.77 0.80
CA GLU A 107 -10.82 12.39 0.98
C GLU A 107 -9.39 12.16 0.48
N MET A 108 -8.65 11.32 1.19
CA MET A 108 -7.29 10.90 0.82
C MET A 108 -7.26 9.38 0.73
N ILE A 109 -7.30 8.87 -0.49
CA ILE A 109 -7.48 7.45 -0.74
C ILE A 109 -6.41 6.94 -1.70
N LEU A 110 -5.76 5.84 -1.33
CA LEU A 110 -4.75 5.16 -2.14
C LEU A 110 -5.29 3.81 -2.59
N VAL A 111 -5.06 3.45 -3.84
CA VAL A 111 -5.52 2.20 -4.45
C VAL A 111 -4.31 1.35 -4.82
N TYR A 112 -4.22 0.17 -4.24
CA TYR A 112 -3.12 -0.77 -4.42
C TYR A 112 -3.60 -2.09 -5.01
N GLU A 113 -2.68 -2.86 -5.58
CA GLU A 113 -2.96 -4.25 -5.87
C GLU A 113 -3.25 -5.01 -4.56
N LEU A 114 -4.24 -5.92 -4.60
CA LEU A 114 -4.59 -6.71 -3.42
C LEU A 114 -3.66 -7.92 -3.29
N MET A 115 -3.06 -8.06 -2.11
CA MET A 115 -2.33 -9.27 -1.74
C MET A 115 -3.28 -10.29 -1.10
N PRO A 116 -3.57 -11.41 -1.76
CA PRO A 116 -4.68 -12.29 -1.37
C PRO A 116 -4.43 -13.05 -0.06
N ASN A 117 -3.18 -13.23 0.33
CA ASN A 117 -2.82 -14.06 1.48
C ASN A 117 -2.58 -13.27 2.78
N GLY A 118 -2.88 -11.96 2.79
CA GLY A 118 -2.77 -11.11 3.98
C GLY A 118 -1.33 -10.86 4.42
N THR A 119 -1.12 -10.64 5.71
CA THR A 119 0.18 -10.24 6.27
C THR A 119 0.98 -11.42 6.82
N LEU A 120 2.31 -11.28 6.87
CA LEU A 120 3.17 -12.24 7.58
C LEU A 120 2.77 -12.34 9.06
N GLU A 121 2.34 -11.23 9.68
CA GLU A 121 1.88 -11.22 11.07
C GLU A 121 0.67 -12.14 11.27
N ASP A 122 -0.31 -12.13 10.36
CA ASP A 122 -1.47 -13.02 10.41
C ASP A 122 -1.04 -14.48 10.42
N HIS A 123 -0.06 -14.83 9.58
CA HIS A 123 0.46 -16.20 9.49
C HIS A 123 1.31 -16.60 10.68
N LEU A 124 2.01 -15.69 11.33
CA LEU A 124 2.79 -15.96 12.54
C LEU A 124 1.91 -16.13 13.78
N ARG A 125 0.74 -15.49 13.82
CA ARG A 125 -0.19 -15.53 14.96
C ARG A 125 -1.21 -16.65 14.91
N LYS A 126 -1.50 -17.22 13.73
CA LYS A 126 -2.47 -18.32 13.59
C LYS A 126 -1.85 -19.63 14.04
N PRO A 127 -2.47 -20.35 15.02
CA PRO A 127 -1.92 -21.62 15.55
C PRO A 127 -1.76 -22.71 14.48
N ASP A 128 -2.65 -22.70 13.49
CA ASP A 128 -2.73 -23.73 12.44
C ASP A 128 -1.99 -23.37 11.15
N CYS A 129 -1.40 -22.17 11.08
CA CYS A 129 -0.70 -21.69 9.91
C CYS A 129 0.81 -21.81 10.09
N CYS A 130 1.33 -23.02 9.92
CA CYS A 130 2.76 -23.28 10.07
C CYS A 130 3.52 -22.96 8.78
N LEU A 131 4.05 -21.72 8.66
CA LEU A 131 5.06 -21.45 7.64
C LEU A 131 6.27 -22.37 7.90
N SER A 132 6.62 -23.18 6.91
CA SER A 132 7.83 -24.01 6.94
C SER A 132 9.08 -23.13 7.01
N TRP A 133 10.20 -23.72 7.42
CA TRP A 133 11.48 -23.01 7.44
C TRP A 133 11.85 -22.45 6.07
N LEU A 134 11.63 -23.21 5.01
CA LEU A 134 11.88 -22.77 3.63
C LEU A 134 11.04 -21.55 3.26
N GLN A 135 9.73 -21.57 3.52
CA GLN A 135 8.85 -20.43 3.26
C GLN A 135 9.29 -19.17 4.04
N ARG A 136 9.70 -19.33 5.32
CA ARG A 136 10.23 -18.19 6.11
C ARG A 136 11.49 -17.61 5.48
N LEU A 137 12.38 -18.46 4.98
CA LEU A 137 13.60 -18.03 4.31
C LEU A 137 13.30 -17.31 2.99
N GLU A 138 12.39 -17.83 2.18
CA GLU A 138 11.93 -17.20 0.94
C GLU A 138 11.30 -15.82 1.22
N ILE A 139 10.49 -15.70 2.27
CA ILE A 139 9.92 -14.44 2.73
C ILE A 139 11.02 -13.44 3.09
N CYS A 140 12.04 -13.86 3.83
CA CYS A 140 13.17 -12.99 4.20
C CYS A 140 13.96 -12.54 2.96
N ILE A 141 14.20 -13.42 2.01
CA ILE A 141 14.92 -13.10 0.77
C ILE A 141 14.16 -12.06 -0.05
N GLU A 142 12.85 -12.25 -0.25
CA GLU A 142 12.04 -11.32 -1.00
C GLU A 142 11.94 -9.95 -0.29
N ALA A 143 11.84 -9.96 1.05
CA ALA A 143 11.91 -8.77 1.86
C ALA A 143 13.22 -8.00 1.65
N ALA A 144 14.33 -8.71 1.70
CA ALA A 144 15.64 -8.11 1.48
C ALA A 144 15.78 -7.51 0.06
N LYS A 145 15.25 -8.19 -0.97
CA LYS A 145 15.25 -7.66 -2.36
C LYS A 145 14.45 -6.37 -2.47
N GLY A 146 13.27 -6.28 -1.83
CA GLY A 146 12.48 -5.06 -1.79
C GLY A 146 13.20 -3.90 -1.12
N LEU A 147 13.84 -4.14 0.02
CA LEU A 147 14.63 -3.13 0.73
C LEU A 147 15.88 -2.71 -0.06
N ASP A 148 16.57 -3.65 -0.68
CA ASP A 148 17.74 -3.37 -1.54
C ASP A 148 17.35 -2.46 -2.71
N TYR A 149 16.22 -2.76 -3.36
CA TYR A 149 15.68 -1.93 -4.43
C TYR A 149 15.39 -0.50 -3.95
N LEU A 150 14.74 -0.33 -2.79
CA LEU A 150 14.44 0.98 -2.21
C LEU A 150 15.72 1.78 -1.90
N HIS A 151 16.74 1.12 -1.34
CA HIS A 151 17.94 1.79 -0.86
C HIS A 151 18.90 2.17 -1.98
N TRP A 152 19.03 1.35 -3.01
CA TRP A 152 20.13 1.47 -3.97
C TRP A 152 19.68 1.69 -5.42
N VAL A 153 18.50 1.21 -5.81
CA VAL A 153 18.06 1.31 -7.21
C VAL A 153 17.28 2.60 -7.46
N THR A 154 16.63 3.15 -6.43
CA THR A 154 15.95 4.45 -6.55
C THR A 154 16.98 5.59 -6.57
N SER A 155 16.76 6.57 -7.45
CA SER A 155 17.70 7.70 -7.64
C SER A 155 17.93 8.55 -6.37
N THR A 156 16.99 8.48 -5.42
CA THR A 156 17.03 9.27 -4.17
C THR A 156 17.31 8.44 -2.92
N GLY A 157 17.37 7.11 -3.02
CA GLY A 157 17.49 6.22 -1.88
C GLY A 157 16.31 6.37 -0.90
N VAL A 158 15.37 5.43 -0.91
CA VAL A 158 14.19 5.46 -0.04
C VAL A 158 14.40 4.56 1.17
N ILE A 159 14.28 5.12 2.38
CA ILE A 159 14.37 4.36 3.63
C ILE A 159 12.94 4.04 4.11
N HIS A 160 12.64 2.76 4.26
CA HIS A 160 11.29 2.29 4.62
C HIS A 160 10.82 2.73 6.01
N ARG A 161 11.67 2.75 7.02
CA ARG A 161 11.46 3.16 8.44
C ARG A 161 10.44 2.36 9.26
N ASP A 162 9.57 1.55 8.68
CA ASP A 162 8.55 0.77 9.41
C ASP A 162 8.54 -0.71 8.95
N VAL A 163 9.71 -1.34 8.95
CA VAL A 163 9.84 -2.78 8.62
C VAL A 163 9.34 -3.62 9.79
N LYS A 164 8.20 -4.27 9.60
CA LYS A 164 7.56 -5.15 10.57
C LYS A 164 6.70 -6.21 9.89
N SER A 165 6.34 -7.27 10.60
CA SER A 165 5.57 -8.41 10.05
C SER A 165 4.19 -8.03 9.50
N SER A 166 3.56 -6.99 10.03
CA SER A 166 2.27 -6.48 9.54
C SER A 166 2.39 -5.68 8.23
N ASN A 167 3.60 -5.25 7.85
CA ASN A 167 3.88 -4.57 6.58
C ASN A 167 4.48 -5.48 5.51
N ILE A 168 4.59 -6.77 5.79
CA ILE A 168 5.00 -7.80 4.84
C ILE A 168 3.76 -8.55 4.40
N LEU A 169 3.33 -8.35 3.15
CA LEU A 169 2.16 -8.96 2.56
C LEU A 169 2.54 -10.20 1.77
N LEU A 170 1.70 -11.23 1.80
CA LEU A 170 1.95 -12.50 1.13
C LEU A 170 1.08 -12.64 -0.13
N TYR A 171 1.74 -13.07 -1.21
CA TYR A 171 1.08 -13.34 -2.49
C TYR A 171 0.69 -14.81 -2.59
#